data_0da423581883322f2714dd733a5c961b
#
_entry.id   0da423581883322f2714dd733a5c961b
#
_cell.length_a   1.000
_cell.length_b   1.000
_cell.length_c   1.000
_cell.angle_alpha   90.00
_cell.angle_beta   90.00
_cell.angle_gamma   90.00
#
_symmetry.space_group_name_H-M   'P 1'
#
loop_
_entity.id
_entity.type
_entity.pdbx_description
1 polymer ?
#
loop_
_entity_poly.entity_id
_entity_poly.type
_entity_poly.pdbx_seq_one_letter_code
_entity_poly.pdbx_strand_id
1 'polypeptide(L)'
;MDYRTAGVDVVAGRAFVDRIRGSVESTRRPEVVGGLGGFGGLCRLPAGLRKPLLVSGTDGVGTKLELAQAHGRHHGVGIDLVAMCVNDVITSGAQPLFFLDYIATGKLSPEAMAEVVEGIADGCRQSGCALLGGETAEMPGFYGPGRYDLAGFCVAVVEEDELIDGRRVQAGDQIVAVASSGAHSNGFSLVRRILDLRGVTADTPLEPGGVPLLEAVLQPTVLYGALVQALLKAGVQLHGMAHITGGGLPENLPRALPEGVHARLDPSSWERPALFRWLQENGEVPEADLWNTFNLGVG
;
A
#
# COMPACT_ATOMS: atom_id res chain seq x y z
N MET A 1 11.71 37.44 -14.56
CA MET A 1 11.83 36.13 -13.88
C MET A 1 10.52 35.92 -13.13
N ASP A 2 9.80 34.81 -13.42
CA ASP A 2 8.52 34.47 -12.79
C ASP A 2 8.57 33.02 -12.25
N TYR A 3 7.51 32.61 -11.55
CA TYR A 3 7.43 31.28 -10.92
C TYR A 3 7.51 30.14 -11.93
N ARG A 4 6.97 30.34 -13.15
CA ARG A 4 6.98 29.37 -14.23
C ARG A 4 8.39 29.18 -14.81
N THR A 5 9.16 30.27 -14.95
CA THR A 5 10.57 30.19 -15.39
C THR A 5 11.47 29.59 -14.29
N ALA A 6 11.03 29.60 -13.02
CA ALA A 6 11.67 28.91 -11.92
C ALA A 6 11.29 27.42 -11.80
N GLY A 7 10.40 26.92 -12.68
CA GLY A 7 10.05 25.50 -12.77
C GLY A 7 8.73 25.09 -12.11
N VAL A 8 7.91 26.05 -11.61
CA VAL A 8 6.62 25.76 -10.96
C VAL A 8 5.48 26.35 -11.80
N ASP A 9 4.54 25.49 -12.27
CA ASP A 9 3.41 25.88 -13.09
C ASP A 9 2.07 25.83 -12.32
N VAL A 10 1.70 26.97 -11.71
CA VAL A 10 0.45 27.11 -10.94
C VAL A 10 -0.80 26.84 -11.79
N VAL A 11 -0.77 27.09 -13.10
CA VAL A 11 -1.92 26.80 -14.00
C VAL A 11 -2.08 25.32 -14.19
N ALA A 12 -0.98 24.58 -14.43
CA ALA A 12 -0.98 23.13 -14.49
C ALA A 12 -1.47 22.50 -13.19
N GLY A 13 -1.07 23.05 -12.04
CA GLY A 13 -1.54 22.61 -10.73
C GLY A 13 -3.05 22.74 -10.55
N ARG A 14 -3.66 23.86 -10.97
CA ARG A 14 -5.11 24.05 -10.93
C ARG A 14 -5.85 23.07 -11.85
N ALA A 15 -5.37 22.93 -13.09
CA ALA A 15 -5.95 21.98 -14.04
C ALA A 15 -5.88 20.54 -13.54
N PHE A 16 -4.80 20.18 -12.86
CA PHE A 16 -4.65 18.89 -12.22
C PHE A 16 -5.71 18.67 -11.12
N VAL A 17 -5.89 19.63 -10.21
CA VAL A 17 -6.92 19.54 -9.15
C VAL A 17 -8.32 19.38 -9.73
N ASP A 18 -8.65 20.10 -10.79
CA ASP A 18 -9.95 19.96 -11.46
C ASP A 18 -10.13 18.58 -12.10
N ARG A 19 -9.06 18.02 -12.66
CA ARG A 19 -9.06 16.68 -13.28
C ARG A 19 -9.31 15.55 -12.27
N ILE A 20 -8.70 15.62 -11.09
CA ILE A 20 -8.82 14.56 -10.05
C ILE A 20 -10.09 14.68 -9.20
N ARG A 21 -10.81 15.81 -9.26
CA ARG A 21 -11.98 16.08 -8.41
C ARG A 21 -13.00 14.94 -8.40
N GLY A 22 -13.36 14.42 -9.57
CA GLY A 22 -14.32 13.33 -9.70
C GLY A 22 -13.86 12.04 -9.01
N SER A 23 -12.58 11.68 -9.15
CA SER A 23 -12.00 10.50 -8.51
C SER A 23 -12.02 10.64 -6.98
N VAL A 24 -11.63 11.80 -6.46
CA VAL A 24 -11.66 12.09 -5.02
C VAL A 24 -13.10 12.05 -4.47
N GLU A 25 -14.04 12.72 -5.13
CA GLU A 25 -15.45 12.74 -4.71
C GLU A 25 -16.09 11.35 -4.74
N SER A 26 -15.65 10.45 -5.61
CA SER A 26 -16.15 9.07 -5.69
C SER A 26 -15.85 8.23 -4.45
N THR A 27 -14.90 8.65 -3.60
CA THR A 27 -14.53 7.98 -2.35
C THR A 27 -15.33 8.48 -1.14
N ARG A 28 -16.23 9.45 -1.35
CA ARG A 28 -16.89 10.19 -0.26
C ARG A 28 -17.67 9.28 0.66
N ARG A 29 -17.50 9.48 1.95
CA ARG A 29 -18.23 8.82 3.03
C ARG A 29 -19.20 9.80 3.71
N PRO A 30 -20.26 9.29 4.41
CA PRO A 30 -21.21 10.15 5.17
C PRO A 30 -20.52 11.02 6.23
N GLU A 31 -19.40 10.55 6.79
CA GLU A 31 -18.65 11.26 7.83
C GLU A 31 -17.89 12.48 7.30
N VAL A 32 -17.63 12.58 5.99
CA VAL A 32 -16.90 13.70 5.39
C VAL A 32 -17.74 14.95 5.36
N VAL A 33 -17.19 16.05 5.87
CA VAL A 33 -17.84 17.36 5.96
C VAL A 33 -17.16 18.34 5.00
N GLY A 34 -17.95 19.06 4.21
CA GLY A 34 -17.42 20.01 3.23
C GLY A 34 -17.00 19.34 1.93
N GLY A 35 -16.09 19.96 1.18
CA GLY A 35 -15.58 19.50 -0.11
C GLY A 35 -14.10 19.84 -0.28
N LEU A 36 -13.53 19.47 -1.43
CA LEU A 36 -12.16 19.83 -1.82
C LEU A 36 -11.95 21.34 -1.90
N GLY A 37 -10.77 21.81 -1.46
CA GLY A 37 -10.32 23.19 -1.61
C GLY A 37 -10.26 24.02 -0.31
N GLY A 38 -10.57 23.41 0.83
CA GLY A 38 -10.27 24.00 2.14
C GLY A 38 -8.81 23.80 2.56
N PHE A 39 -8.35 24.52 3.60
CA PHE A 39 -7.01 24.31 4.16
C PHE A 39 -6.85 22.96 4.87
N GLY A 40 -7.94 22.27 5.21
CA GLY A 40 -7.95 20.95 5.82
C GLY A 40 -9.22 20.20 5.52
N GLY A 41 -9.13 18.87 5.48
CA GLY A 41 -10.27 17.97 5.37
C GLY A 41 -10.97 17.79 6.73
N LEU A 42 -12.29 17.73 6.73
CA LEU A 42 -13.10 17.52 7.93
C LEU A 42 -13.80 16.18 7.85
N CYS A 43 -13.63 15.36 8.89
CA CYS A 43 -14.29 14.07 9.01
C CYS A 43 -14.88 13.91 10.43
N ARG A 44 -16.14 13.49 10.51
CA ARG A 44 -16.76 13.14 11.80
C ARG A 44 -16.34 11.72 12.18
N LEU A 45 -16.32 11.44 13.47
CA LEU A 45 -16.33 10.05 13.90
C LEU A 45 -17.69 9.42 13.57
N PRO A 46 -17.73 8.12 13.20
CA PRO A 46 -18.98 7.39 13.04
C PRO A 46 -19.84 7.46 14.30
N ALA A 47 -21.16 7.51 14.12
CA ALA A 47 -22.09 7.53 15.23
C ALA A 47 -22.11 6.18 15.97
N GLY A 48 -22.42 6.22 17.26
CA GLY A 48 -22.60 5.02 18.08
C GLY A 48 -21.33 4.51 18.78
N LEU A 49 -20.19 5.12 18.52
CA LEU A 49 -18.95 4.81 19.24
C LEU A 49 -19.02 5.31 20.69
N ARG A 50 -18.51 4.49 21.64
CA ARG A 50 -18.52 4.78 23.09
C ARG A 50 -17.18 5.28 23.58
N LYS A 51 -16.10 4.56 23.23
CA LYS A 51 -14.70 4.85 23.57
C LYS A 51 -13.80 4.66 22.34
N PRO A 52 -13.95 5.50 21.31
CA PRO A 52 -13.21 5.34 20.09
C PRO A 52 -11.72 5.66 20.29
N LEU A 53 -10.87 4.79 19.76
CA LEU A 53 -9.45 5.05 19.54
C LEU A 53 -9.23 5.37 18.06
N LEU A 54 -8.44 6.40 17.79
CA LEU A 54 -7.92 6.66 16.44
C LEU A 54 -6.64 5.87 16.24
N VAL A 55 -6.57 5.16 15.11
CA VAL A 55 -5.39 4.44 14.67
C VAL A 55 -4.90 5.13 13.40
N SER A 56 -3.63 5.44 13.33
CA SER A 56 -3.04 6.08 12.16
C SER A 56 -1.77 5.36 11.72
N GLY A 57 -1.58 5.26 10.41
CA GLY A 57 -0.39 4.72 9.77
C GLY A 57 0.05 5.63 8.64
N THR A 58 1.34 5.67 8.40
CA THR A 58 1.94 6.37 7.26
C THR A 58 2.95 5.46 6.60
N ASP A 59 2.95 5.44 5.28
CA ASP A 59 3.89 4.67 4.48
C ASP A 59 4.06 5.30 3.09
N GLY A 60 5.05 4.82 2.35
CA GLY A 60 5.27 5.11 0.94
C GLY A 60 5.15 3.86 0.08
N VAL A 61 5.46 3.98 -1.21
CA VAL A 61 5.52 2.84 -2.14
C VAL A 61 6.95 2.29 -2.26
N GLY A 62 7.93 3.11 -1.96
CA GLY A 62 9.33 2.74 -2.06
C GLY A 62 9.81 2.62 -3.51
N THR A 63 10.87 1.83 -3.72
CA THR A 63 11.58 1.78 -5.01
C THR A 63 10.83 1.02 -6.12
N LYS A 64 9.63 0.48 -5.86
CA LYS A 64 8.67 0.04 -6.89
C LYS A 64 8.32 1.18 -7.84
N LEU A 65 8.27 2.42 -7.32
CA LEU A 65 8.04 3.63 -8.11
C LEU A 65 9.00 3.77 -9.29
N GLU A 66 10.26 3.38 -9.14
CA GLU A 66 11.26 3.45 -10.21
C GLU A 66 10.86 2.61 -11.42
N LEU A 67 10.37 1.38 -11.18
CA LEU A 67 9.88 0.50 -12.25
C LEU A 67 8.57 1.05 -12.85
N ALA A 68 7.65 1.47 -12.02
CA ALA A 68 6.37 2.02 -12.47
C ALA A 68 6.57 3.25 -13.36
N GLN A 69 7.44 4.17 -12.95
CA GLN A 69 7.78 5.39 -13.71
C GLN A 69 8.47 5.04 -15.04
N ALA A 70 9.42 4.10 -15.03
CA ALA A 70 10.14 3.69 -16.23
C ALA A 70 9.22 3.05 -17.29
N HIS A 71 8.10 2.44 -16.86
CA HIS A 71 7.17 1.73 -17.74
C HIS A 71 5.81 2.42 -17.89
N GLY A 72 5.64 3.66 -17.40
CA GLY A 72 4.37 4.42 -17.50
C GLY A 72 3.19 3.72 -16.80
N ARG A 73 3.44 3.04 -15.67
CA ARG A 73 2.43 2.28 -14.91
C ARG A 73 2.09 3.01 -13.62
N HIS A 74 1.36 4.12 -13.71
CA HIS A 74 1.14 5.02 -12.59
C HIS A 74 -0.05 4.66 -11.70
N HIS A 75 -1.11 4.06 -12.23
CA HIS A 75 -2.33 3.73 -11.50
C HIS A 75 -2.08 2.72 -10.35
N GLY A 76 -1.34 1.63 -10.64
CA GLY A 76 -1.07 0.56 -9.66
C GLY A 76 -0.37 1.04 -8.40
N VAL A 77 0.56 1.99 -8.53
CA VAL A 77 1.29 2.53 -7.37
C VAL A 77 0.43 3.43 -6.48
N GLY A 78 -0.65 4.00 -7.02
CA GLY A 78 -1.67 4.68 -6.20
C GLY A 78 -2.41 3.69 -5.30
N ILE A 79 -2.77 2.51 -5.84
CA ILE A 79 -3.35 1.41 -5.03
C ILE A 79 -2.35 0.93 -3.98
N ASP A 80 -1.09 0.73 -4.38
CA ASP A 80 -0.02 0.32 -3.46
C ASP A 80 0.09 1.27 -2.27
N LEU A 81 0.07 2.59 -2.52
CA LEU A 81 0.18 3.60 -1.47
C LEU A 81 -0.92 3.45 -0.41
N VAL A 82 -2.17 3.31 -0.86
CA VAL A 82 -3.30 3.10 0.05
C VAL A 82 -3.18 1.78 0.78
N ALA A 83 -2.82 0.71 0.07
CA ALA A 83 -2.73 -0.62 0.65
C ALA A 83 -1.65 -0.71 1.75
N MET A 84 -0.48 -0.10 1.54
CA MET A 84 0.58 -0.11 2.55
C MET A 84 0.12 0.54 3.85
N CYS A 85 -0.56 1.69 3.78
CA CYS A 85 -1.06 2.39 4.96
C CYS A 85 -2.30 1.71 5.59
N VAL A 86 -3.27 1.29 4.76
CA VAL A 86 -4.52 0.70 5.23
C VAL A 86 -4.28 -0.67 5.85
N ASN A 87 -3.47 -1.52 5.22
CA ASN A 87 -3.19 -2.86 5.73
C ASN A 87 -2.50 -2.81 7.11
N ASP A 88 -1.71 -1.78 7.38
CA ASP A 88 -1.13 -1.58 8.72
C ASP A 88 -2.20 -1.25 9.76
N VAL A 89 -3.06 -0.27 9.51
CA VAL A 89 -4.03 0.17 10.52
C VAL A 89 -5.12 -0.87 10.79
N ILE A 90 -5.50 -1.68 9.79
CA ILE A 90 -6.52 -2.72 9.98
C ILE A 90 -6.05 -3.90 10.83
N THR A 91 -4.73 -4.09 11.01
CA THR A 91 -4.20 -5.12 11.92
C THR A 91 -4.68 -4.95 13.34
N SER A 92 -5.04 -3.73 13.73
CA SER A 92 -5.64 -3.41 15.02
C SER A 92 -7.15 -3.66 15.12
N GLY A 93 -7.79 -4.16 14.05
CA GLY A 93 -9.25 -4.28 13.95
C GLY A 93 -9.94 -2.97 13.55
N ALA A 94 -9.19 -1.88 13.37
CA ALA A 94 -9.75 -0.58 13.08
C ALA A 94 -10.40 -0.50 11.69
N GLN A 95 -11.48 0.29 11.61
CA GLN A 95 -12.15 0.64 10.36
C GLN A 95 -11.50 1.89 9.77
N PRO A 96 -10.95 1.84 8.55
CA PRO A 96 -10.44 3.02 7.87
C PRO A 96 -11.52 4.10 7.69
N LEU A 97 -11.18 5.36 8.00
CA LEU A 97 -12.07 6.50 7.86
C LEU A 97 -11.70 7.36 6.66
N PHE A 98 -10.45 7.80 6.63
CA PHE A 98 -9.96 8.65 5.57
C PHE A 98 -8.47 8.45 5.30
N PHE A 99 -8.09 8.86 4.13
CA PHE A 99 -6.73 8.83 3.61
C PHE A 99 -6.31 10.23 3.17
N LEU A 100 -5.04 10.55 3.35
CA LEU A 100 -4.37 11.74 2.82
C LEU A 100 -3.14 11.28 2.04
N ASP A 101 -2.86 11.94 0.91
CA ASP A 101 -1.67 11.68 0.11
C ASP A 101 -0.75 12.90 0.05
N TYR A 102 0.52 12.63 -0.15
CA TYR A 102 1.53 13.63 -0.52
C TYR A 102 2.27 13.17 -1.76
N ILE A 103 2.21 13.96 -2.80
CA ILE A 103 2.90 13.72 -4.07
C ILE A 103 4.01 14.76 -4.23
N ALA A 104 5.27 14.33 -4.28
CA ALA A 104 6.41 15.19 -4.56
C ALA A 104 6.99 14.84 -5.94
N THR A 105 7.13 15.82 -6.82
CA THR A 105 7.64 15.61 -8.18
C THR A 105 8.62 16.72 -8.60
N GLY A 106 9.53 16.40 -9.52
CA GLY A 106 10.45 17.41 -10.07
C GLY A 106 9.73 18.40 -10.98
N LYS A 107 8.79 17.90 -11.77
CA LYS A 107 7.90 18.67 -12.64
C LYS A 107 6.56 17.96 -12.75
N LEU A 108 5.48 18.68 -12.56
CA LEU A 108 4.14 18.12 -12.62
C LEU A 108 3.81 17.65 -14.05
N SER A 109 3.47 16.37 -14.18
CA SER A 109 2.79 15.80 -15.34
C SER A 109 1.35 15.53 -14.92
N PRO A 110 0.39 16.38 -15.31
CA PRO A 110 -1.01 16.25 -14.87
C PRO A 110 -1.62 14.90 -15.23
N GLU A 111 -1.24 14.32 -16.38
CA GLU A 111 -1.73 13.02 -16.85
C GLU A 111 -1.25 11.89 -15.94
N ALA A 112 0.07 11.77 -15.76
CA ALA A 112 0.65 10.71 -14.94
C ALA A 112 0.20 10.81 -13.47
N MET A 113 0.14 12.03 -12.92
CA MET A 113 -0.31 12.22 -11.54
C MET A 113 -1.81 11.98 -11.37
N ALA A 114 -2.63 12.25 -12.39
CA ALA A 114 -4.04 11.89 -12.35
C ALA A 114 -4.23 10.37 -12.28
N GLU A 115 -3.46 9.59 -13.04
CA GLU A 115 -3.48 8.12 -12.94
C GLU A 115 -3.08 7.64 -11.54
N VAL A 116 -2.09 8.26 -10.90
CA VAL A 116 -1.72 7.96 -9.50
C VAL A 116 -2.90 8.21 -8.57
N VAL A 117 -3.54 9.40 -8.67
CA VAL A 117 -4.69 9.76 -7.80
C VAL A 117 -5.91 8.89 -8.08
N GLU A 118 -6.13 8.48 -9.34
CA GLU A 118 -7.16 7.49 -9.68
C GLU A 118 -6.90 6.16 -8.97
N GLY A 119 -5.65 5.68 -8.97
CA GLY A 119 -5.24 4.50 -8.21
C GLY A 119 -5.43 4.65 -6.69
N ILE A 120 -5.09 5.82 -6.14
CA ILE A 120 -5.36 6.14 -4.72
C ILE A 120 -6.87 6.10 -4.44
N ALA A 121 -7.68 6.71 -5.28
CA ALA A 121 -9.14 6.70 -5.12
C ALA A 121 -9.72 5.27 -5.23
N ASP A 122 -9.19 4.44 -6.13
CA ASP A 122 -9.57 3.02 -6.23
C ASP A 122 -9.21 2.25 -4.95
N GLY A 123 -8.02 2.45 -4.42
CA GLY A 123 -7.60 1.87 -3.15
C GLY A 123 -8.50 2.31 -1.98
N CYS A 124 -8.83 3.61 -1.93
CA CYS A 124 -9.73 4.16 -0.92
C CYS A 124 -11.15 3.56 -1.01
N ARG A 125 -11.72 3.42 -2.23
CA ARG A 125 -13.02 2.77 -2.42
C ARG A 125 -13.01 1.32 -1.97
N GLN A 126 -11.99 0.55 -2.34
CA GLN A 126 -11.85 -0.85 -1.93
C GLN A 126 -11.68 -1.00 -0.42
N SER A 127 -11.06 -0.02 0.24
CA SER A 127 -10.86 0.00 1.69
C SER A 127 -12.03 0.61 2.47
N GLY A 128 -12.99 1.21 1.76
CA GLY A 128 -14.12 1.90 2.38
C GLY A 128 -13.71 3.17 3.14
N CYS A 129 -12.62 3.83 2.79
CA CYS A 129 -12.20 5.13 3.34
C CYS A 129 -12.34 6.25 2.31
N ALA A 130 -12.41 7.49 2.78
CA ALA A 130 -12.47 8.67 1.92
C ALA A 130 -11.06 9.19 1.62
N LEU A 131 -10.75 9.50 0.36
CA LEU A 131 -9.64 10.38 0.04
C LEU A 131 -10.03 11.81 0.43
N LEU A 132 -9.61 12.21 1.63
CA LEU A 132 -10.10 13.43 2.28
C LEU A 132 -9.40 14.69 1.77
N GLY A 133 -8.19 14.56 1.28
CA GLY A 133 -7.33 15.61 0.75
C GLY A 133 -5.93 15.10 0.51
N GLY A 134 -5.05 15.99 0.11
CA GLY A 134 -3.66 15.69 -0.14
C GLY A 134 -2.88 16.95 -0.52
N GLU A 135 -1.63 16.77 -0.87
CA GLU A 135 -0.73 17.84 -1.32
C GLU A 135 0.06 17.37 -2.54
N THR A 136 0.27 18.25 -3.49
CA THR A 136 1.15 18.00 -4.63
C THR A 136 2.18 19.11 -4.74
N ALA A 137 3.45 18.76 -4.53
CA ALA A 137 4.56 19.71 -4.54
C ALA A 137 5.45 19.51 -5.78
N GLU A 138 5.62 20.59 -6.56
CA GLU A 138 6.70 20.66 -7.54
C GLU A 138 8.00 21.08 -6.85
N MET A 139 9.02 20.25 -6.97
CA MET A 139 10.33 20.43 -6.36
C MET A 139 11.44 20.35 -7.42
N PRO A 140 11.54 21.37 -8.31
CA PRO A 140 12.51 21.37 -9.38
C PRO A 140 13.94 21.36 -8.81
N GLY A 141 14.77 20.47 -9.36
CA GLY A 141 16.16 20.27 -8.89
C GLY A 141 16.30 19.29 -7.72
N PHE A 142 15.22 18.94 -7.01
CA PHE A 142 15.22 17.90 -5.99
C PHE A 142 14.90 16.51 -6.60
N TYR A 143 13.84 16.43 -7.38
CA TYR A 143 13.51 15.25 -8.20
C TYR A 143 13.90 15.48 -9.66
N GLY A 144 14.45 14.45 -10.31
CA GLY A 144 14.74 14.47 -11.74
C GLY A 144 13.47 14.54 -12.61
N PRO A 145 13.61 14.80 -13.91
CA PRO A 145 12.48 14.79 -14.84
C PRO A 145 11.73 13.45 -14.82
N GLY A 146 10.38 13.48 -14.73
CA GLY A 146 9.52 12.30 -14.68
C GLY A 146 9.61 11.49 -13.37
N ARG A 147 10.36 11.99 -12.37
CA ARG A 147 10.49 11.35 -11.07
C ARG A 147 9.51 11.98 -10.08
N TYR A 148 8.89 11.10 -9.28
CA TYR A 148 8.03 11.49 -8.17
C TYR A 148 8.16 10.51 -7.01
N ASP A 149 7.79 10.96 -5.84
CA ASP A 149 7.66 10.13 -4.64
C ASP A 149 6.27 10.32 -4.03
N LEU A 150 5.82 9.30 -3.30
CA LEU A 150 4.49 9.23 -2.72
C LEU A 150 4.59 8.91 -1.23
N ALA A 151 3.85 9.63 -0.42
CA ALA A 151 3.59 9.29 0.97
C ALA A 151 2.09 9.30 1.24
N GLY A 152 1.61 8.34 2.02
CA GLY A 152 0.21 8.19 2.39
C GLY A 152 0.03 8.20 3.90
N PHE A 153 -1.17 8.63 4.33
CA PHE A 153 -1.58 8.69 5.74
C PHE A 153 -3.00 8.15 5.83
N CYS A 154 -3.16 7.01 6.50
CA CYS A 154 -4.47 6.47 6.80
C CYS A 154 -4.84 6.78 8.24
N VAL A 155 -6.08 7.20 8.46
CA VAL A 155 -6.68 7.33 9.79
C VAL A 155 -7.89 6.41 9.86
N ALA A 156 -7.92 5.59 10.90
CA ALA A 156 -8.94 4.59 11.17
C ALA A 156 -9.47 4.75 12.59
N VAL A 157 -10.57 4.07 12.92
CA VAL A 157 -11.17 4.08 14.25
C VAL A 157 -11.49 2.66 14.70
N VAL A 158 -11.32 2.40 15.98
CA VAL A 158 -11.72 1.15 16.67
C VAL A 158 -12.26 1.48 18.05
N GLU A 159 -13.23 0.71 18.56
CA GLU A 159 -13.60 0.75 19.97
C GLU A 159 -12.45 0.19 20.83
N GLU A 160 -12.16 0.83 21.97
CA GLU A 160 -11.07 0.43 22.85
C GLU A 160 -11.16 -1.04 23.30
N ASP A 161 -12.38 -1.53 23.53
CA ASP A 161 -12.65 -2.91 23.95
C ASP A 161 -12.68 -3.93 22.80
N GLU A 162 -12.62 -3.46 21.54
CA GLU A 162 -12.54 -4.28 20.32
C GLU A 162 -11.13 -4.29 19.69
N LEU A 163 -10.17 -3.57 20.32
CA LEU A 163 -8.80 -3.47 19.81
C LEU A 163 -8.14 -4.85 19.70
N ILE A 164 -7.54 -5.12 18.54
CA ILE A 164 -6.71 -6.30 18.30
C ILE A 164 -5.25 -5.87 18.41
N ASP A 165 -4.58 -6.33 19.46
CA ASP A 165 -3.21 -5.96 19.79
C ASP A 165 -2.29 -7.15 20.11
N GLY A 166 -2.74 -8.35 19.78
CA GLY A 166 -2.00 -9.59 20.01
C GLY A 166 -2.06 -10.14 21.43
N ARG A 167 -2.52 -9.38 22.44
CA ARG A 167 -2.53 -9.83 23.84
C ARG A 167 -3.41 -11.07 24.09
N ARG A 168 -4.35 -11.36 23.20
CA ARG A 168 -5.23 -12.55 23.29
C ARG A 168 -4.64 -13.78 22.61
N VAL A 169 -3.54 -13.64 21.86
CA VAL A 169 -2.89 -14.78 21.20
C VAL A 169 -2.31 -15.73 22.22
N GLN A 170 -2.58 -17.02 22.05
CA GLN A 170 -2.17 -18.07 22.96
C GLN A 170 -1.71 -19.34 22.25
N ALA A 171 -1.00 -20.18 22.95
CA ALA A 171 -0.61 -21.49 22.42
C ALA A 171 -1.84 -22.32 22.02
N GLY A 172 -1.82 -22.86 20.81
CA GLY A 172 -2.94 -23.60 20.23
C GLY A 172 -3.78 -22.81 19.26
N ASP A 173 -3.61 -21.48 19.18
CA ASP A 173 -4.25 -20.66 18.14
C ASP A 173 -3.75 -21.08 16.75
N GLN A 174 -4.66 -21.01 15.77
CA GLN A 174 -4.35 -21.34 14.40
C GLN A 174 -3.94 -20.07 13.64
N ILE A 175 -2.88 -20.19 12.85
CA ILE A 175 -2.45 -19.13 11.94
C ILE A 175 -3.09 -19.36 10.58
N VAL A 176 -3.80 -18.36 10.08
CA VAL A 176 -4.38 -18.37 8.74
C VAL A 176 -3.59 -17.38 7.88
N ALA A 177 -3.00 -17.87 6.81
CA ALA A 177 -2.32 -17.06 5.82
C ALA A 177 -3.33 -16.58 4.77
N VAL A 178 -3.26 -15.30 4.41
CA VAL A 178 -4.02 -14.72 3.31
C VAL A 178 -3.08 -14.45 2.16
N ALA A 179 -3.47 -14.85 0.94
CA ALA A 179 -2.61 -14.76 -0.23
C ALA A 179 -2.26 -13.31 -0.58
N SER A 180 -1.03 -13.08 -1.01
CA SER A 180 -0.60 -11.85 -1.67
C SER A 180 -0.81 -11.93 -3.19
N SER A 181 -0.81 -10.77 -3.87
CA SER A 181 -0.81 -10.66 -5.35
C SER A 181 0.58 -10.83 -5.97
N GLY A 182 1.61 -10.85 -5.15
CA GLY A 182 3.02 -10.84 -5.55
C GLY A 182 3.88 -10.19 -4.47
N ALA A 183 4.91 -9.47 -4.88
CA ALA A 183 5.86 -8.82 -3.95
C ALA A 183 5.24 -7.64 -3.17
N HIS A 184 4.04 -7.22 -3.51
CA HIS A 184 3.40 -6.02 -3.00
C HIS A 184 4.26 -4.77 -3.29
N SER A 185 4.74 -4.08 -2.24
CA SER A 185 5.63 -2.91 -2.40
C SER A 185 6.98 -3.09 -1.69
N ASN A 186 7.35 -4.34 -1.34
CA ASN A 186 8.55 -4.62 -0.56
C ASN A 186 9.61 -5.37 -1.37
N GLY A 187 10.89 -5.17 -1.01
CA GLY A 187 12.01 -5.86 -1.63
C GLY A 187 12.42 -5.33 -3.02
N PHE A 188 11.86 -4.20 -3.47
CA PHE A 188 12.02 -3.71 -4.85
C PHE A 188 13.44 -3.25 -5.21
N SER A 189 14.26 -2.88 -4.25
CA SER A 189 15.69 -2.63 -4.53
C SER A 189 16.39 -3.89 -5.03
N LEU A 190 16.09 -5.05 -4.42
CA LEU A 190 16.59 -6.34 -4.85
C LEU A 190 15.96 -6.78 -6.19
N VAL A 191 14.63 -6.67 -6.32
CA VAL A 191 13.92 -6.98 -7.56
C VAL A 191 14.54 -6.23 -8.73
N ARG A 192 14.64 -4.91 -8.65
CA ARG A 192 15.21 -4.06 -9.71
C ARG A 192 16.63 -4.50 -10.08
N ARG A 193 17.46 -4.78 -9.07
CA ARG A 193 18.83 -5.25 -9.31
C ARG A 193 18.88 -6.56 -10.08
N ILE A 194 17.97 -7.50 -9.76
CA ILE A 194 17.88 -8.79 -10.48
C ILE A 194 17.40 -8.57 -11.92
N LEU A 195 16.36 -7.75 -12.12
CA LEU A 195 15.86 -7.44 -13.45
C LEU A 195 16.94 -6.82 -14.35
N ASP A 196 17.70 -5.86 -13.82
CA ASP A 196 18.80 -5.21 -14.52
C ASP A 196 19.93 -6.22 -14.87
N LEU A 197 20.31 -7.07 -13.92
CA LEU A 197 21.34 -8.08 -14.13
C LEU A 197 20.98 -9.11 -15.21
N ARG A 198 19.69 -9.42 -15.34
CA ARG A 198 19.18 -10.40 -16.32
C ARG A 198 18.75 -9.75 -17.64
N GLY A 199 18.86 -8.43 -17.77
CA GLY A 199 18.46 -7.71 -18.96
C GLY A 199 16.98 -7.89 -19.30
N VAL A 200 16.11 -7.89 -18.28
CA VAL A 200 14.66 -8.10 -18.43
C VAL A 200 14.05 -6.98 -19.27
N THR A 201 13.26 -7.38 -20.24
CA THR A 201 12.51 -6.48 -21.12
C THR A 201 10.99 -6.57 -20.83
N ALA A 202 10.20 -5.71 -21.45
CA ALA A 202 8.75 -5.73 -21.30
C ALA A 202 8.10 -7.07 -21.72
N ASP A 203 8.72 -7.76 -22.70
CA ASP A 203 8.21 -9.02 -23.24
C ASP A 203 8.78 -10.27 -22.55
N THR A 204 9.68 -10.11 -21.58
CA THR A 204 10.26 -11.24 -20.85
C THR A 204 9.14 -11.96 -20.07
N PRO A 205 8.83 -13.24 -20.35
CA PRO A 205 7.78 -13.96 -19.65
C PRO A 205 8.25 -14.37 -18.26
N LEU A 206 7.33 -14.42 -17.28
CA LEU A 206 7.59 -14.96 -15.94
C LEU A 206 7.93 -16.47 -16.03
N GLU A 207 7.12 -17.21 -16.79
CA GLU A 207 7.28 -18.63 -17.11
C GLU A 207 7.03 -18.81 -18.61
N PRO A 208 7.55 -19.86 -19.25
CA PRO A 208 7.31 -20.12 -20.68
C PRO A 208 5.82 -20.08 -21.06
N GLY A 209 5.45 -19.11 -21.91
CA GLY A 209 4.05 -18.89 -22.32
C GLY A 209 3.16 -18.22 -21.30
N GLY A 210 3.71 -17.77 -20.17
CA GLY A 210 2.98 -17.08 -19.11
C GLY A 210 2.88 -15.57 -19.31
N VAL A 211 2.40 -14.87 -18.27
CA VAL A 211 2.32 -13.40 -18.24
C VAL A 211 3.71 -12.76 -18.28
N PRO A 212 3.84 -11.54 -18.80
CA PRO A 212 5.09 -10.78 -18.72
C PRO A 212 5.56 -10.64 -17.26
N LEU A 213 6.86 -10.82 -17.04
CA LEU A 213 7.47 -10.71 -15.70
C LEU A 213 7.21 -9.34 -15.07
N LEU A 214 7.33 -8.26 -15.84
CA LEU A 214 7.06 -6.91 -15.36
C LEU A 214 5.61 -6.72 -14.91
N GLU A 215 4.66 -7.39 -15.56
CA GLU A 215 3.26 -7.35 -15.14
C GLU A 215 3.09 -8.05 -13.78
N ALA A 216 3.70 -9.22 -13.58
CA ALA A 216 3.68 -9.93 -12.31
C ALA A 216 4.37 -9.13 -11.18
N VAL A 217 5.50 -8.46 -11.47
CA VAL A 217 6.24 -7.62 -10.53
C VAL A 217 5.44 -6.39 -10.13
N LEU A 218 4.75 -5.75 -11.09
CA LEU A 218 4.01 -4.50 -10.88
C LEU A 218 2.57 -4.71 -10.41
N GLN A 219 2.14 -5.95 -10.11
CA GLN A 219 0.83 -6.19 -9.52
C GLN A 219 0.62 -5.33 -8.26
N PRO A 220 -0.52 -4.64 -8.15
CA PRO A 220 -0.81 -3.85 -6.96
C PRO A 220 -0.92 -4.72 -5.71
N THR A 221 -0.56 -4.13 -4.59
CA THR A 221 -0.73 -4.70 -3.26
C THR A 221 -2.20 -5.01 -2.98
N VAL A 222 -2.49 -6.17 -2.42
CA VAL A 222 -3.86 -6.55 -2.02
C VAL A 222 -4.32 -5.67 -0.86
N LEU A 223 -5.55 -5.20 -0.95
CA LEU A 223 -6.24 -4.46 0.11
C LEU A 223 -7.07 -5.44 0.94
N TYR A 224 -6.65 -5.70 2.17
CA TYR A 224 -7.30 -6.70 3.05
C TYR A 224 -8.43 -6.10 3.90
N GLY A 225 -8.65 -4.79 3.86
CA GLY A 225 -9.60 -4.08 4.71
C GLY A 225 -11.02 -4.64 4.65
N ALA A 226 -11.55 -4.89 3.44
CA ALA A 226 -12.89 -5.45 3.27
C ALA A 226 -13.03 -6.86 3.87
N LEU A 227 -12.01 -7.72 3.71
CA LEU A 227 -11.97 -9.06 4.29
C LEU A 227 -11.96 -9.00 5.81
N VAL A 228 -11.06 -8.19 6.40
CA VAL A 228 -10.95 -8.05 7.86
C VAL A 228 -12.26 -7.55 8.45
N GLN A 229 -12.85 -6.50 7.88
CA GLN A 229 -14.13 -5.97 8.35
C GLN A 229 -15.28 -6.99 8.21
N ALA A 230 -15.28 -7.80 7.16
CA ALA A 230 -16.28 -8.87 6.99
C ALA A 230 -16.14 -9.97 8.05
N LEU A 231 -14.90 -10.38 8.37
CA LEU A 231 -14.63 -11.37 9.43
C LEU A 231 -15.07 -10.87 10.80
N LEU A 232 -14.72 -9.63 11.16
CA LEU A 232 -15.12 -9.02 12.42
C LEU A 232 -16.64 -8.89 12.53
N LYS A 233 -17.30 -8.44 11.46
CA LYS A 233 -18.76 -8.34 11.39
C LYS A 233 -19.47 -9.69 11.49
N ALA A 234 -18.85 -10.75 11.00
CA ALA A 234 -19.34 -12.12 11.15
C ALA A 234 -19.09 -12.71 12.55
N GLY A 235 -18.44 -11.98 13.45
CA GLY A 235 -18.15 -12.41 14.82
C GLY A 235 -16.96 -13.35 14.94
N VAL A 236 -16.10 -13.42 13.89
CA VAL A 236 -14.87 -14.22 13.96
C VAL A 236 -13.93 -13.61 15.00
N GLN A 237 -13.48 -14.43 15.94
CA GLN A 237 -12.54 -14.02 16.96
C GLN A 237 -11.12 -14.01 16.39
N LEU A 238 -10.60 -12.82 16.14
CA LEU A 238 -9.21 -12.61 15.74
C LEU A 238 -8.41 -12.17 16.97
N HIS A 239 -7.36 -12.93 17.31
CA HIS A 239 -6.53 -12.63 18.47
C HIS A 239 -5.35 -11.73 18.13
N GLY A 240 -4.84 -11.79 16.90
CA GLY A 240 -3.79 -10.96 16.37
C GLY A 240 -3.80 -10.97 14.84
N MET A 241 -3.22 -9.97 14.23
CA MET A 241 -3.00 -9.89 12.78
C MET A 241 -1.61 -9.31 12.50
N ALA A 242 -0.98 -9.74 11.42
CA ALA A 242 0.29 -9.20 10.95
C ALA A 242 0.18 -8.88 9.46
N HIS A 243 0.63 -7.70 9.06
CA HIS A 243 0.85 -7.31 7.67
C HIS A 243 2.28 -7.67 7.29
N ILE A 244 2.45 -8.52 6.27
CA ILE A 244 3.78 -9.02 5.88
C ILE A 244 4.41 -8.08 4.86
N THR A 245 5.31 -7.24 5.36
CA THR A 245 6.04 -6.21 4.62
C THR A 245 7.54 -6.51 4.59
N GLY A 246 8.40 -5.49 4.50
CA GLY A 246 9.85 -5.63 4.61
C GLY A 246 10.25 -6.37 5.88
N GLY A 247 11.24 -7.24 5.79
CA GLY A 247 11.58 -8.20 6.84
C GLY A 247 10.82 -9.53 6.75
N GLY A 248 9.80 -9.61 5.88
CA GLY A 248 9.06 -10.85 5.60
C GLY A 248 8.33 -11.42 6.82
N LEU A 249 7.98 -12.69 6.74
CA LEU A 249 7.33 -13.40 7.86
C LEU A 249 8.17 -13.40 9.14
N PRO A 250 9.52 -13.57 9.10
CA PRO A 250 10.33 -13.63 10.32
C PRO A 250 10.26 -12.36 11.19
N GLU A 251 10.17 -11.17 10.60
CA GLU A 251 10.17 -9.91 11.36
C GLU A 251 8.75 -9.39 11.65
N ASN A 252 7.78 -9.66 10.76
CA ASN A 252 6.45 -9.09 10.92
C ASN A 252 5.50 -9.93 11.79
N LEU A 253 5.53 -11.27 11.64
CA LEU A 253 4.64 -12.12 12.42
C LEU A 253 4.86 -12.01 13.94
N PRO A 254 6.11 -11.95 14.45
CA PRO A 254 6.35 -11.78 15.90
C PRO A 254 5.75 -10.51 16.50
N ARG A 255 5.51 -9.47 15.72
CA ARG A 255 4.90 -8.20 16.18
C ARG A 255 3.45 -8.37 16.66
N ALA A 256 2.79 -9.42 16.19
CA ALA A 256 1.42 -9.76 16.59
C ALA A 256 1.36 -10.78 17.74
N LEU A 257 2.50 -11.22 18.27
CA LEU A 257 2.58 -12.26 19.30
C LEU A 257 2.95 -11.65 20.66
N PRO A 258 2.35 -12.10 21.77
CA PRO A 258 2.76 -11.70 23.10
C PRO A 258 4.10 -12.37 23.47
N GLU A 259 4.76 -11.83 24.48
CA GLU A 259 6.03 -12.37 25.01
C GLU A 259 5.89 -13.85 25.38
N GLY A 260 6.86 -14.67 24.98
CA GLY A 260 6.90 -16.10 25.26
C GLY A 260 6.03 -16.97 24.35
N VAL A 261 5.28 -16.39 23.41
CA VAL A 261 4.54 -17.13 22.39
C VAL A 261 5.31 -17.10 21.08
N HIS A 262 5.39 -18.26 20.41
CA HIS A 262 6.10 -18.39 19.15
C HIS A 262 5.18 -18.99 18.08
N ALA A 263 5.31 -18.47 16.85
CA ALA A 263 4.66 -19.04 15.67
C ALA A 263 5.46 -20.23 15.14
N ARG A 264 4.76 -21.30 14.79
CA ARG A 264 5.32 -22.41 14.02
C ARG A 264 4.67 -22.43 12.65
N LEU A 265 5.46 -22.18 11.63
CA LEU A 265 5.04 -22.22 10.24
C LEU A 265 5.53 -23.50 9.58
N ASP A 266 4.69 -24.07 8.71
CA ASP A 266 5.07 -25.15 7.80
C ASP A 266 5.17 -24.56 6.37
N PRO A 267 6.37 -24.37 5.83
CA PRO A 267 6.56 -23.80 4.49
C PRO A 267 5.95 -24.67 3.36
N SER A 268 5.63 -25.93 3.63
CA SER A 268 4.98 -26.81 2.66
C SER A 268 3.47 -26.64 2.61
N SER A 269 2.88 -25.87 3.53
CA SER A 269 1.43 -25.66 3.59
C SER A 269 0.87 -24.71 2.52
N TRP A 270 1.72 -24.01 1.80
CA TRP A 270 1.34 -23.22 0.62
C TRP A 270 2.40 -23.33 -0.49
N GLU A 271 1.97 -23.12 -1.72
CA GLU A 271 2.88 -23.05 -2.85
C GLU A 271 3.49 -21.67 -2.97
N ARG A 272 4.83 -21.59 -3.03
CA ARG A 272 5.55 -20.35 -3.30
C ARG A 272 5.21 -19.87 -4.71
N PRO A 273 4.65 -18.65 -4.89
CA PRO A 273 4.32 -18.13 -6.22
C PRO A 273 5.52 -18.10 -7.17
N ALA A 274 5.24 -18.26 -8.47
CA ALA A 274 6.26 -18.33 -9.54
C ALA A 274 7.21 -17.13 -9.53
N LEU A 275 6.71 -15.93 -9.21
CA LEU A 275 7.54 -14.73 -9.11
C LEU A 275 8.71 -14.90 -8.12
N PHE A 276 8.46 -15.47 -6.94
CA PHE A 276 9.51 -15.63 -5.92
C PHE A 276 10.48 -16.75 -6.28
N ARG A 277 10.02 -17.80 -6.96
CA ARG A 277 10.92 -18.82 -7.54
C ARG A 277 11.83 -18.20 -8.59
N TRP A 278 11.25 -17.41 -9.49
CA TRP A 278 12.01 -16.70 -10.52
C TRP A 278 13.06 -15.75 -9.93
N LEU A 279 12.68 -14.95 -8.93
CA LEU A 279 13.60 -14.03 -8.25
C LEU A 279 14.74 -14.77 -7.54
N GLN A 280 14.41 -15.88 -6.88
CA GLN A 280 15.41 -16.70 -6.20
C GLN A 280 16.43 -17.27 -7.18
N GLU A 281 15.96 -17.92 -8.24
CA GLU A 281 16.81 -18.60 -9.23
C GLU A 281 17.65 -17.60 -10.03
N ASN A 282 17.02 -16.54 -10.51
CA ASN A 282 17.70 -15.56 -11.35
C ASN A 282 18.56 -14.57 -10.57
N GLY A 283 18.24 -14.32 -9.30
CA GLY A 283 19.05 -13.49 -8.41
C GLY A 283 20.07 -14.27 -7.59
N GLU A 284 20.04 -15.61 -7.66
CA GLU A 284 20.85 -16.49 -6.80
C GLU A 284 20.67 -16.11 -5.31
N VAL A 285 19.42 -15.73 -4.94
CA VAL A 285 19.11 -15.22 -3.61
C VAL A 285 19.11 -16.36 -2.60
N PRO A 286 19.92 -16.28 -1.53
CA PRO A 286 19.90 -17.28 -0.46
C PRO A 286 18.50 -17.43 0.15
N GLU A 287 18.12 -18.64 0.53
CA GLU A 287 16.79 -18.92 1.08
C GLU A 287 16.47 -18.04 2.30
N ALA A 288 17.42 -17.83 3.19
CA ALA A 288 17.25 -16.98 4.37
C ALA A 288 16.96 -15.51 4.00
N ASP A 289 17.67 -14.99 2.99
CA ASP A 289 17.47 -13.60 2.53
C ASP A 289 16.12 -13.45 1.82
N LEU A 290 15.68 -14.49 1.11
CA LEU A 290 14.35 -14.49 0.47
C LEU A 290 13.23 -14.37 1.51
N TRP A 291 13.32 -15.12 2.62
CA TRP A 291 12.38 -15.05 3.74
C TRP A 291 12.39 -13.71 4.46
N ASN A 292 13.55 -13.06 4.56
CA ASN A 292 13.72 -11.77 5.24
C ASN A 292 13.41 -10.57 4.32
N THR A 293 13.22 -10.80 3.02
CA THR A 293 12.98 -9.72 2.06
C THR A 293 11.53 -9.68 1.58
N PHE A 294 10.93 -10.85 1.33
CA PHE A 294 9.65 -10.96 0.65
C PHE A 294 8.56 -11.61 1.50
N ASN A 295 7.32 -11.38 1.10
CA ASN A 295 6.13 -11.99 1.70
C ASN A 295 5.91 -13.46 1.29
N LEU A 296 6.58 -13.93 0.25
CA LEU A 296 6.56 -15.31 -0.30
C LEU A 296 5.16 -15.87 -0.61
N GLY A 297 4.23 -14.98 -0.95
CA GLY A 297 2.84 -15.33 -1.28
C GLY A 297 1.85 -15.13 -0.14
N VAL A 298 2.27 -14.60 1.01
CA VAL A 298 1.44 -14.31 2.20
C VAL A 298 1.51 -12.82 2.51
N GLY A 299 0.36 -12.14 2.48
CA GLY A 299 0.29 -10.68 2.65
C GLY A 299 -0.19 -10.19 4.02
#